data_d35024aa2b47e2e10f200752290c20e5
#
_entry.id   d35024aa2b47e2e10f200752290c20e5
#
_cell.length_a   1.000
_cell.length_b   1.000
_cell.length_c   1.000
_cell.angle_alpha   90.00
_cell.angle_beta   90.00
_cell.angle_gamma   90.00
#
_symmetry.space_group_name_H-M   'P 1'
#
loop_
_entity.id
_entity.type
_entity.pdbx_description
1 polymer ?
#
loop_
_entity_poly.entity_id
_entity_poly.type
_entity_poly.pdbx_seq_one_letter_code
_entity_poly.pdbx_strand_id
1 'polypeptide(L)'
;LEHLAPGGIFCQWLPLHQLEVGDLEAIVSTFTAVFPHVQLWVAYHRSLTPLAALVGSASPIAADADAMRARLRDPTFLAMARGVGMDDPDDLGVLYVTDGDRLRPVVRDVPWITDDRPRIEFSAPRGYFHQEGLGRDALAWVAARLDPAPAPIAGARPATFEARANLLRAQLALLAGDGPAELRAYLDALAAAPASPAARAALAAIAAERRRAGDVSTADGITRVLGSPVRASE
;
A
#
# COMPACT_ATOMS: atom_id res chain seq x y z
N LEU A 1 -15.65 18.97 4.38
CA LEU A 1 -14.81 19.37 5.52
C LEU A 1 -15.61 19.77 6.75
N GLU A 2 -16.76 20.40 6.57
CA GLU A 2 -17.60 20.93 7.67
C GLU A 2 -18.08 19.87 8.68
N HIS A 3 -18.08 18.59 8.28
CA HIS A 3 -18.50 17.46 9.13
C HIS A 3 -17.33 16.77 9.84
N LEU A 4 -16.08 17.20 9.59
CA LEU A 4 -14.92 16.66 10.31
C LEU A 4 -14.75 17.37 11.65
N ALA A 5 -14.58 16.58 12.71
CA ALA A 5 -14.12 17.12 13.99
C ALA A 5 -12.72 17.78 13.84
N PRO A 6 -12.36 18.73 14.72
CA PRO A 6 -10.99 19.25 14.74
C PRO A 6 -9.94 18.13 14.82
N GLY A 7 -8.99 18.11 13.90
CA GLY A 7 -7.99 17.03 13.77
C GLY A 7 -8.55 15.71 13.19
N GLY A 8 -9.82 15.69 12.76
CA GLY A 8 -10.43 14.52 12.15
C GLY A 8 -9.82 14.20 10.78
N ILE A 9 -9.87 12.92 10.43
CA ILE A 9 -9.46 12.41 9.13
C ILE A 9 -10.62 11.74 8.42
N PHE A 10 -10.64 11.83 7.10
CA PHE A 10 -11.54 11.06 6.24
C PHE A 10 -10.71 10.05 5.44
N CYS A 11 -11.15 8.80 5.40
CA CYS A 11 -10.48 7.74 4.66
C CYS A 11 -11.39 7.21 3.57
N GLN A 12 -10.96 7.33 2.31
CA GLN A 12 -11.61 6.77 1.14
C GLN A 12 -10.86 5.54 0.66
N TRP A 13 -11.47 4.38 0.78
CA TRP A 13 -10.96 3.14 0.21
C TRP A 13 -11.12 3.10 -1.30
N LEU A 14 -10.09 2.62 -1.98
CA LEU A 14 -10.03 2.52 -3.43
C LEU A 14 -9.79 1.06 -3.82
N PRO A 15 -10.82 0.35 -4.31
CA PRO A 15 -10.68 -1.01 -4.82
C PRO A 15 -10.03 -0.96 -6.21
N LEU A 16 -8.69 -0.92 -6.27
CA LEU A 16 -7.93 -0.74 -7.51
C LEU A 16 -8.29 -1.79 -8.57
N HIS A 17 -8.67 -3.00 -8.14
CA HIS A 17 -9.10 -4.09 -9.03
C HIS A 17 -10.46 -3.85 -9.71
N GLN A 18 -11.17 -2.78 -9.36
CA GLN A 18 -12.46 -2.40 -9.93
C GLN A 18 -12.42 -1.05 -10.66
N LEU A 19 -11.27 -0.36 -10.65
CA LEU A 19 -11.15 0.99 -11.19
C LEU A 19 -10.26 1.01 -12.43
N GLU A 20 -10.75 1.67 -13.47
CA GLU A 20 -9.89 2.12 -14.56
C GLU A 20 -8.99 3.27 -14.06
N VAL A 21 -7.84 3.45 -14.71
CA VAL A 21 -6.91 4.54 -14.34
C VAL A 21 -7.62 5.91 -14.38
N GLY A 22 -8.44 6.15 -15.41
CA GLY A 22 -9.17 7.41 -15.52
C GLY A 22 -10.19 7.66 -14.41
N ASP A 23 -10.78 6.60 -13.83
CA ASP A 23 -11.67 6.70 -12.67
C ASP A 23 -10.88 6.97 -11.40
N LEU A 24 -9.74 6.28 -11.23
CA LEU A 24 -8.82 6.54 -10.12
C LEU A 24 -8.34 8.00 -10.14
N GLU A 25 -7.94 8.52 -11.30
CA GLU A 25 -7.53 9.91 -11.46
C GLU A 25 -8.66 10.90 -11.11
N ALA A 26 -9.88 10.62 -11.53
CA ALA A 26 -11.03 11.47 -11.21
C ALA A 26 -11.35 11.49 -9.71
N ILE A 27 -11.23 10.32 -9.02
CA ILE A 27 -11.37 10.25 -7.56
C ILE A 27 -10.27 11.06 -6.88
N VAL A 28 -9.01 10.87 -7.28
CA VAL A 28 -7.86 11.59 -6.69
C VAL A 28 -8.00 13.09 -6.93
N SER A 29 -8.42 13.53 -8.13
CA SER A 29 -8.65 14.93 -8.46
C SER A 29 -9.72 15.55 -7.55
N THR A 30 -10.87 14.89 -7.42
CA THR A 30 -11.96 15.33 -6.56
C THR A 30 -11.54 15.39 -5.09
N PHE A 31 -10.85 14.34 -4.62
CA PHE A 31 -10.41 14.25 -3.23
C PHE A 31 -9.39 15.36 -2.87
N THR A 32 -8.42 15.60 -3.75
CA THR A 32 -7.40 16.64 -3.54
C THR A 32 -7.93 18.06 -3.70
N ALA A 33 -9.06 18.25 -4.38
CA ALA A 33 -9.77 19.54 -4.43
C ALA A 33 -10.51 19.86 -3.12
N VAL A 34 -11.00 18.82 -2.42
CA VAL A 34 -11.76 18.97 -1.17
C VAL A 34 -10.82 19.08 0.03
N PHE A 35 -9.79 18.23 0.11
CA PHE A 35 -8.93 18.15 1.28
C PHE A 35 -7.60 18.88 1.04
N PRO A 36 -7.23 19.88 1.90
CA PRO A 36 -5.92 20.53 1.79
C PRO A 36 -4.76 19.61 2.08
N HIS A 37 -4.92 18.66 3.01
CA HIS A 37 -3.93 17.66 3.36
C HIS A 37 -4.41 16.28 2.95
N VAL A 38 -3.65 15.63 2.06
CA VAL A 38 -3.99 14.32 1.50
C VAL A 38 -2.76 13.42 1.57
N GLN A 39 -3.00 12.14 1.84
CA GLN A 39 -2.00 11.08 1.75
C GLN A 39 -2.60 9.90 0.97
N LEU A 40 -1.78 9.23 0.15
CA LEU A 40 -2.11 8.01 -0.55
C LEU A 40 -1.33 6.85 0.05
N TRP A 41 -2.03 5.79 0.39
CA TRP A 41 -1.51 4.58 1.00
C TRP A 41 -1.97 3.35 0.22
N VAL A 42 -1.15 2.30 0.16
CA VAL A 42 -1.62 0.96 -0.23
C VAL A 42 -2.05 0.19 1.01
N ALA A 43 -3.03 -0.72 0.88
CA ALA A 43 -3.55 -1.40 2.07
C ALA A 43 -2.77 -2.66 2.43
N TYR A 44 -2.43 -3.47 1.42
CA TYR A 44 -1.78 -4.77 1.62
C TYR A 44 -0.80 -5.05 0.49
N HIS A 45 0.22 -5.83 0.81
CA HIS A 45 1.07 -6.47 -0.19
C HIS A 45 0.63 -7.93 -0.40
N ARG A 46 0.89 -8.45 -1.59
CA ARG A 46 0.56 -9.83 -2.00
C ARG A 46 -0.95 -10.13 -2.01
N SER A 47 -1.71 -9.30 -2.69
CA SER A 47 -3.15 -9.45 -2.88
C SER A 47 -3.51 -9.48 -4.36
N LEU A 48 -4.39 -10.39 -4.77
CA LEU A 48 -4.98 -10.39 -6.12
C LEU A 48 -6.06 -9.31 -6.29
N THR A 49 -6.51 -8.73 -5.20
CA THR A 49 -7.46 -7.61 -5.16
C THR A 49 -6.80 -6.40 -4.50
N PRO A 50 -5.88 -5.69 -5.20
CA PRO A 50 -5.16 -4.58 -4.61
C PRO A 50 -6.10 -3.46 -4.19
N LEU A 51 -5.80 -2.90 -3.02
CA LEU A 51 -6.52 -1.78 -2.43
C LEU A 51 -5.56 -0.63 -2.14
N ALA A 52 -6.07 0.59 -2.26
CA ALA A 52 -5.41 1.78 -1.75
C ALA A 52 -6.35 2.57 -0.86
N ALA A 53 -5.83 3.58 -0.18
CA ALA A 53 -6.61 4.51 0.61
C ALA A 53 -6.13 5.94 0.38
N LEU A 54 -7.06 6.84 0.15
CA LEU A 54 -6.83 8.28 0.27
C LEU A 54 -7.23 8.71 1.67
N VAL A 55 -6.32 9.34 2.39
CA VAL A 55 -6.57 9.91 3.71
C VAL A 55 -6.53 11.42 3.58
N GLY A 56 -7.61 12.10 3.98
CA GLY A 56 -7.77 13.54 3.86
C GLY A 56 -8.08 14.20 5.19
N SER A 57 -7.58 15.42 5.40
CA SER A 57 -7.83 16.21 6.59
C SER A 57 -7.82 17.71 6.28
N ALA A 58 -8.47 18.48 7.15
CA ALA A 58 -8.37 19.94 7.15
C ALA A 58 -7.03 20.45 7.72
N SER A 59 -6.34 19.64 8.50
CA SER A 59 -5.06 19.93 9.14
C SER A 59 -3.98 18.94 8.68
N PRO A 60 -2.68 19.25 8.83
CA PRO A 60 -1.62 18.32 8.53
C PRO A 60 -1.85 16.95 9.20
N ILE A 61 -1.73 15.89 8.41
CA ILE A 61 -1.91 14.51 8.89
C ILE A 61 -0.59 14.07 9.52
N ALA A 62 -0.60 13.94 10.84
CA ALA A 62 0.54 13.46 11.60
C ALA A 62 0.18 12.12 12.24
N ALA A 63 0.99 11.10 11.98
CA ALA A 63 0.96 9.85 12.73
C ALA A 63 2.10 9.86 13.75
N ASP A 64 1.86 9.24 14.91
CA ASP A 64 2.82 9.14 16.00
C ASP A 64 2.96 7.67 16.40
N ALA A 65 4.15 7.11 16.15
CA ALA A 65 4.45 5.71 16.45
C ALA A 65 4.41 5.40 17.94
N ASP A 66 4.78 6.34 18.80
CA ASP A 66 4.77 6.12 20.26
C ASP A 66 3.34 6.10 20.80
N ALA A 67 2.47 6.96 20.27
CA ALA A 67 1.04 6.91 20.57
C ALA A 67 0.42 5.58 20.10
N MET A 68 0.81 5.08 18.93
CA MET A 68 0.37 3.78 18.44
C MET A 68 0.89 2.63 19.30
N ARG A 69 2.18 2.64 19.67
CA ARG A 69 2.76 1.64 20.61
C ARG A 69 2.05 1.65 21.96
N ALA A 70 1.63 2.84 22.44
CA ALA A 70 0.85 2.93 23.66
C ALA A 70 -0.53 2.25 23.53
N ARG A 71 -1.22 2.43 22.38
CA ARG A 71 -2.50 1.75 22.12
C ARG A 71 -2.35 0.23 21.95
N LEU A 72 -1.24 -0.22 21.37
CA LEU A 72 -0.94 -1.65 21.22
C LEU A 72 -0.70 -2.39 22.55
N ARG A 73 -0.63 -1.66 23.69
CA ARG A 73 -0.62 -2.28 25.02
C ARG A 73 -2.00 -2.80 25.44
N ASP A 74 -3.07 -2.32 24.81
CA ASP A 74 -4.41 -2.89 24.99
C ASP A 74 -4.49 -4.23 24.26
N PRO A 75 -4.81 -5.35 24.95
CA PRO A 75 -4.83 -6.67 24.35
C PRO A 75 -5.84 -6.80 23.19
N THR A 76 -6.98 -6.11 23.29
CA THR A 76 -8.03 -6.14 22.25
C THR A 76 -7.54 -5.44 20.99
N PHE A 77 -6.96 -4.25 21.14
CA PHE A 77 -6.40 -3.51 20.02
C PHE A 77 -5.23 -4.27 19.39
N LEU A 78 -4.33 -4.86 20.20
CA LEU A 78 -3.22 -5.68 19.72
C LEU A 78 -3.72 -6.91 18.92
N ALA A 79 -4.76 -7.59 19.40
CA ALA A 79 -5.32 -8.74 18.68
C ALA A 79 -5.89 -8.33 17.30
N MET A 80 -6.58 -7.19 17.24
CA MET A 80 -7.07 -6.62 15.96
C MET A 80 -5.93 -6.24 15.02
N ALA A 81 -4.91 -5.55 15.53
CA ALA A 81 -3.75 -5.13 14.75
C ALA A 81 -2.98 -6.33 14.20
N ARG A 82 -2.77 -7.38 15.00
CA ARG A 82 -2.16 -8.65 14.55
C ARG A 82 -2.96 -9.35 13.48
N GLY A 83 -4.29 -9.31 13.59
CA GLY A 83 -5.18 -9.91 12.59
C GLY A 83 -4.99 -9.34 11.17
N VAL A 84 -4.44 -8.13 11.07
CA VAL A 84 -4.16 -7.45 9.80
C VAL A 84 -2.66 -7.20 9.56
N GLY A 85 -1.77 -7.76 10.41
CA GLY A 85 -0.32 -7.61 10.27
C GLY A 85 0.19 -6.19 10.55
N MET A 86 -0.47 -5.45 11.45
CA MET A 86 -0.19 -4.03 11.78
C MET A 86 0.13 -3.85 13.28
N ASP A 87 0.80 -4.81 13.87
CA ASP A 87 1.12 -4.79 15.30
C ASP A 87 2.47 -4.12 15.63
N ASP A 88 3.17 -3.61 14.63
CA ASP A 88 4.31 -2.71 14.80
C ASP A 88 4.07 -1.41 13.99
N PRO A 89 4.11 -0.21 14.62
CA PRO A 89 3.99 1.06 13.91
C PRO A 89 5.05 1.29 12.83
N ASP A 90 6.24 0.69 12.96
CA ASP A 90 7.30 0.79 11.95
C ASP A 90 6.88 0.14 10.61
N ASP A 91 5.93 -0.82 10.65
CA ASP A 91 5.44 -1.51 9.46
C ASP A 91 4.49 -0.66 8.61
N LEU A 92 3.86 0.36 9.20
CA LEU A 92 2.99 1.26 8.45
C LEU A 92 3.74 2.04 7.37
N GLY A 93 5.01 2.38 7.63
CA GLY A 93 5.82 3.17 6.70
C GLY A 93 5.97 2.53 5.32
N VAL A 94 5.87 1.20 5.21
CA VAL A 94 5.98 0.49 3.91
C VAL A 94 4.74 0.66 3.04
N LEU A 95 3.60 1.03 3.62
CA LEU A 95 2.33 1.21 2.91
C LEU A 95 2.16 2.62 2.34
N TYR A 96 2.96 3.59 2.80
CA TYR A 96 2.88 4.98 2.32
C TYR A 96 3.35 5.08 0.87
N VAL A 97 2.58 5.79 0.05
CA VAL A 97 2.92 6.05 -1.35
C VAL A 97 3.37 7.49 -1.52
N THR A 98 2.52 8.47 -1.25
CA THR A 98 2.79 9.88 -1.53
C THR A 98 1.76 10.79 -0.84
N ASP A 99 1.94 12.09 -0.97
CA ASP A 99 1.03 13.11 -0.46
C ASP A 99 0.31 13.90 -1.55
N GLY A 100 -0.58 14.82 -1.11
CA GLY A 100 -1.37 15.66 -1.99
C GLY A 100 -0.56 16.63 -2.83
N ASP A 101 0.61 17.08 -2.38
CA ASP A 101 1.42 18.06 -3.12
C ASP A 101 2.00 17.42 -4.39
N ARG A 102 2.28 16.11 -4.34
CA ARG A 102 2.71 15.33 -5.50
C ARG A 102 1.55 14.82 -6.35
N LEU A 103 0.37 14.63 -5.77
CA LEU A 103 -0.81 14.16 -6.51
C LEU A 103 -1.46 15.29 -7.32
N ARG A 104 -1.62 16.49 -6.76
CA ARG A 104 -2.31 17.62 -7.40
C ARG A 104 -1.79 17.98 -8.79
N PRO A 105 -0.47 18.06 -9.05
CA PRO A 105 0.03 18.35 -10.39
C PRO A 105 -0.35 17.29 -11.43
N VAL A 106 -0.44 16.02 -11.01
CA VAL A 106 -0.74 14.88 -11.89
C VAL A 106 -2.20 14.89 -12.35
N VAL A 107 -3.11 15.29 -11.47
CA VAL A 107 -4.56 15.27 -11.73
C VAL A 107 -5.15 16.65 -11.99
N ARG A 108 -4.32 17.66 -12.22
CA ARG A 108 -4.72 19.07 -12.37
C ARG A 108 -5.81 19.28 -13.40
N ASP A 109 -5.69 18.60 -14.55
CA ASP A 109 -6.59 18.77 -15.69
C ASP A 109 -7.68 17.69 -15.75
N VAL A 110 -7.77 16.85 -14.71
CA VAL A 110 -8.78 15.79 -14.63
C VAL A 110 -10.08 16.36 -14.00
N PRO A 111 -11.21 16.25 -14.70
CA PRO A 111 -12.48 16.77 -14.19
C PRO A 111 -12.90 16.11 -12.88
N TRP A 112 -13.47 16.91 -11.97
CA TRP A 112 -14.02 16.44 -10.72
C TRP A 112 -15.30 15.62 -10.92
N ILE A 113 -15.53 14.72 -9.99
CA ILE A 113 -16.80 14.01 -9.85
C ILE A 113 -17.74 14.91 -9.04
N THR A 114 -18.93 15.13 -9.56
CA THR A 114 -19.97 15.90 -8.88
C THR A 114 -21.29 15.14 -8.97
N ASP A 115 -22.29 15.51 -8.16
CA ASP A 115 -23.61 14.90 -8.19
C ASP A 115 -24.27 15.00 -9.58
N ASP A 116 -23.99 16.09 -10.33
CA ASP A 116 -24.47 16.28 -11.71
C ASP A 116 -23.66 15.47 -12.73
N ARG A 117 -22.48 14.94 -12.33
CA ARG A 117 -21.58 14.17 -13.19
C ARG A 117 -21.01 12.97 -12.44
N PRO A 118 -21.87 12.01 -12.09
CA PRO A 118 -21.49 10.82 -11.29
C PRO A 118 -20.81 9.77 -12.18
N ARG A 119 -19.69 10.14 -12.81
CA ARG A 119 -18.99 9.35 -13.84
C ARG A 119 -18.71 7.93 -13.38
N ILE A 120 -18.25 7.75 -12.16
CA ILE A 120 -17.81 6.44 -11.64
C ILE A 120 -18.95 5.46 -11.48
N GLU A 121 -20.16 5.92 -11.19
CA GLU A 121 -21.35 5.06 -11.12
C GLU A 121 -21.64 4.33 -12.45
N PHE A 122 -21.17 4.88 -13.55
CA PHE A 122 -21.35 4.32 -14.89
C PHE A 122 -20.09 3.66 -15.46
N SER A 123 -18.90 4.19 -15.17
CA SER A 123 -17.63 3.66 -15.72
C SER A 123 -17.14 2.45 -14.94
N ALA A 124 -17.12 2.48 -13.60
CA ALA A 124 -16.58 1.40 -12.81
C ALA A 124 -17.28 0.05 -13.02
N PRO A 125 -18.63 -0.05 -13.10
CA PRO A 125 -19.29 -1.32 -13.44
C PRO A 125 -18.91 -1.83 -14.82
N ARG A 126 -18.79 -0.95 -15.81
CA ARG A 126 -18.36 -1.35 -17.17
C ARG A 126 -16.93 -1.86 -17.20
N GLY A 127 -16.02 -1.15 -16.56
CA GLY A 127 -14.63 -1.56 -16.43
C GLY A 127 -14.51 -2.94 -15.78
N TYR A 128 -15.19 -3.16 -14.68
CA TYR A 128 -15.18 -4.41 -13.93
C TYR A 128 -15.61 -5.64 -14.76
N PHE A 129 -16.60 -5.48 -15.66
CA PHE A 129 -17.10 -6.57 -16.50
C PHE A 129 -16.33 -6.78 -17.81
N HIS A 130 -15.53 -5.80 -18.26
CA HIS A 130 -14.98 -5.81 -19.63
C HIS A 130 -13.46 -5.72 -19.71
N GLN A 131 -12.76 -5.45 -18.61
CA GLN A 131 -11.31 -5.25 -18.66
C GLN A 131 -10.56 -6.23 -17.76
N GLU A 132 -9.74 -7.05 -18.38
CA GLU A 132 -8.70 -7.80 -17.68
C GLU A 132 -7.56 -6.84 -17.28
N GLY A 133 -6.99 -7.04 -16.10
CA GLY A 133 -5.81 -6.31 -15.65
C GLY A 133 -6.03 -4.96 -14.96
N LEU A 134 -7.29 -4.55 -14.69
CA LEU A 134 -7.60 -3.29 -14.00
C LEU A 134 -6.75 -3.05 -12.75
N GLY A 135 -6.69 -4.05 -11.88
CA GLY A 135 -5.93 -3.95 -10.63
C GLY A 135 -4.44 -3.72 -10.84
N ARG A 136 -3.87 -4.30 -11.91
CA ARG A 136 -2.46 -4.11 -12.27
C ARG A 136 -2.21 -2.68 -12.77
N ASP A 137 -3.05 -2.17 -13.67
CA ASP A 137 -2.84 -0.87 -14.29
C ASP A 137 -3.09 0.26 -13.28
N ALA A 138 -4.13 0.16 -12.44
CA ALA A 138 -4.38 1.09 -11.34
C ALA A 138 -3.24 1.06 -10.30
N LEU A 139 -2.73 -0.13 -9.95
CA LEU A 139 -1.58 -0.24 -9.04
C LEU A 139 -0.28 0.28 -9.67
N ALA A 140 -0.08 0.09 -10.97
CA ALA A 140 1.06 0.67 -11.69
C ALA A 140 1.00 2.21 -11.67
N TRP A 141 -0.20 2.77 -11.84
CA TRP A 141 -0.42 4.21 -11.66
C TRP A 141 -0.04 4.67 -10.25
N VAL A 142 -0.44 3.96 -9.20
CA VAL A 142 -0.08 4.24 -7.81
C VAL A 142 1.44 4.12 -7.60
N ALA A 143 2.06 3.04 -8.06
CA ALA A 143 3.49 2.77 -7.90
C ALA A 143 4.38 3.83 -8.58
N ALA A 144 3.94 4.37 -9.73
CA ALA A 144 4.65 5.44 -10.44
C ALA A 144 4.69 6.77 -9.64
N ARG A 145 3.95 6.87 -8.54
CA ARG A 145 3.86 8.07 -7.68
C ARG A 145 4.52 7.86 -6.32
N LEU A 146 5.25 6.76 -6.16
CA LEU A 146 5.97 6.49 -4.92
C LEU A 146 6.94 7.63 -4.59
N ASP A 147 6.74 8.25 -3.43
CA ASP A 147 7.60 9.32 -2.94
C ASP A 147 8.95 8.75 -2.48
N PRO A 148 10.10 9.32 -2.87
CA PRO A 148 11.38 8.97 -2.28
C PRO A 148 11.43 9.30 -0.77
N ALA A 149 10.70 10.30 -0.29
CA ALA A 149 10.61 10.59 1.14
C ALA A 149 9.89 9.48 1.92
N PRO A 150 10.30 9.21 3.16
CA PRO A 150 9.60 8.24 4.01
C PRO A 150 8.21 8.74 4.41
N ALA A 151 7.38 7.81 4.91
CA ALA A 151 6.10 8.15 5.50
C ALA A 151 6.25 9.17 6.64
N PRO A 152 5.35 10.15 6.75
CA PRO A 152 5.39 11.16 7.80
C PRO A 152 4.84 10.60 9.13
N ILE A 153 5.56 9.64 9.72
CA ILE A 153 5.21 8.99 10.98
C ILE A 153 6.30 9.35 12.01
N ALA A 154 5.98 10.23 12.96
CA ALA A 154 6.91 10.63 14.01
C ALA A 154 7.28 9.42 14.89
N GLY A 155 8.55 9.28 15.25
CA GLY A 155 9.03 8.22 16.12
C GLY A 155 9.05 6.80 15.51
N ALA A 156 8.66 6.64 14.24
CA ALA A 156 8.81 5.37 13.52
C ALA A 156 10.18 5.27 12.84
N ARG A 157 10.63 4.02 12.65
CA ARG A 157 11.77 3.75 11.77
C ARG A 157 11.34 3.99 10.32
N PRO A 158 12.01 4.87 9.57
CA PRO A 158 11.61 5.14 8.19
C PRO A 158 11.84 3.91 7.30
N ALA A 159 10.79 3.53 6.56
CA ALA A 159 10.93 2.54 5.50
C ALA A 159 11.70 3.16 4.32
N THR A 160 12.71 2.46 3.82
CA THR A 160 13.51 2.95 2.68
C THR A 160 12.67 2.99 1.40
N PHE A 161 13.04 3.88 0.48
CA PHE A 161 12.42 3.93 -0.84
C PHE A 161 12.54 2.59 -1.58
N GLU A 162 13.72 1.97 -1.53
CA GLU A 162 13.99 0.69 -2.18
C GLU A 162 13.10 -0.44 -1.66
N ALA A 163 12.91 -0.50 -0.34
CA ALA A 163 12.03 -1.51 0.25
C ALA A 163 10.58 -1.32 -0.23
N ARG A 164 10.05 -0.10 -0.20
CA ARG A 164 8.70 0.23 -0.66
C ARG A 164 8.53 -0.04 -2.16
N ALA A 165 9.51 0.40 -2.97
CA ALA A 165 9.49 0.20 -4.42
C ALA A 165 9.51 -1.30 -4.78
N ASN A 166 10.31 -2.11 -4.08
CA ASN A 166 10.39 -3.54 -4.32
C ASN A 166 9.10 -4.27 -3.90
N LEU A 167 8.46 -3.86 -2.80
CA LEU A 167 7.16 -4.41 -2.38
C LEU A 167 6.07 -4.13 -3.44
N LEU A 168 6.04 -2.92 -4.02
CA LEU A 168 5.11 -2.60 -5.10
C LEU A 168 5.44 -3.36 -6.39
N ARG A 169 6.72 -3.52 -6.75
CA ARG A 169 7.13 -4.37 -7.90
C ARG A 169 6.71 -5.82 -7.72
N ALA A 170 6.87 -6.38 -6.52
CA ALA A 170 6.43 -7.72 -6.21
C ALA A 170 4.92 -7.88 -6.39
N GLN A 171 4.15 -6.90 -5.92
CA GLN A 171 2.70 -6.90 -6.08
C GLN A 171 2.28 -6.79 -7.56
N LEU A 172 2.97 -5.98 -8.36
CA LEU A 172 2.73 -5.88 -9.81
C LEU A 172 3.07 -7.18 -10.55
N ALA A 173 4.17 -7.84 -10.15
CA ALA A 173 4.57 -9.14 -10.70
C ALA A 173 3.55 -10.23 -10.37
N LEU A 174 3.02 -10.26 -9.14
CA LEU A 174 1.92 -11.16 -8.76
C LEU A 174 0.70 -10.96 -9.67
N LEU A 175 0.28 -9.72 -9.89
CA LEU A 175 -0.88 -9.40 -10.74
C LEU A 175 -0.63 -9.71 -12.23
N ALA A 176 0.63 -9.75 -12.65
CA ALA A 176 1.04 -10.18 -13.99
C ALA A 176 1.18 -11.70 -14.13
N GLY A 177 1.07 -12.46 -13.03
CA GLY A 177 1.34 -13.91 -13.02
C GLY A 177 2.82 -14.28 -13.17
N ASP A 178 3.74 -13.31 -12.97
CA ASP A 178 5.18 -13.51 -13.08
C ASP A 178 5.78 -13.91 -11.71
N GLY A 179 5.62 -15.18 -11.36
CA GLY A 179 6.12 -15.70 -10.09
C GLY A 179 7.64 -15.56 -9.88
N PRO A 180 8.50 -15.74 -10.90
CA PRO A 180 9.94 -15.46 -10.77
C PRO A 180 10.24 -13.99 -10.44
N ALA A 181 9.58 -13.03 -11.09
CA ALA A 181 9.75 -11.61 -10.80
C ALA A 181 9.19 -11.24 -9.42
N GLU A 182 8.04 -11.82 -9.02
CA GLU A 182 7.47 -11.66 -7.68
C GLU A 182 8.48 -12.07 -6.60
N LEU A 183 9.01 -13.30 -6.70
CA LEU A 183 9.99 -13.82 -5.73
C LEU A 183 11.24 -12.94 -5.64
N ARG A 184 11.79 -12.53 -6.79
CA ARG A 184 12.98 -11.67 -6.84
C ARG A 184 12.71 -10.33 -6.14
N ALA A 185 11.60 -9.69 -6.45
CA ALA A 185 11.26 -8.40 -5.87
C ALA A 185 11.05 -8.47 -4.33
N TYR A 186 10.48 -9.56 -3.80
CA TYR A 186 10.41 -9.74 -2.34
C TYR A 186 11.77 -10.01 -1.70
N LEU A 187 12.67 -10.74 -2.38
CA LEU A 187 14.05 -10.91 -1.90
C LEU A 187 14.81 -9.57 -1.88
N ASP A 188 14.62 -8.74 -2.91
CA ASP A 188 15.22 -7.39 -2.97
C ASP A 188 14.63 -6.47 -1.88
N ALA A 189 13.33 -6.56 -1.61
CA ALA A 189 12.68 -5.83 -0.52
C ALA A 189 13.24 -6.25 0.84
N LEU A 190 13.45 -7.55 1.06
CA LEU A 190 14.06 -8.08 2.28
C LEU A 190 15.53 -7.66 2.42
N ALA A 191 16.28 -7.62 1.32
CA ALA A 191 17.66 -7.13 1.32
C ALA A 191 17.74 -5.64 1.68
N ALA A 192 16.81 -4.82 1.16
CA ALA A 192 16.73 -3.39 1.48
C ALA A 192 16.21 -3.11 2.91
N ALA A 193 15.39 -4.01 3.46
CA ALA A 193 14.85 -3.92 4.82
C ALA A 193 14.74 -5.31 5.45
N PRO A 194 15.84 -5.84 6.05
CA PRO A 194 15.89 -7.21 6.56
C PRO A 194 14.87 -7.53 7.67
N ALA A 195 14.40 -6.53 8.38
CA ALA A 195 13.36 -6.65 9.41
C ALA A 195 11.93 -6.49 8.85
N SER A 196 11.74 -6.25 7.55
CA SER A 196 10.41 -6.01 6.96
C SER A 196 9.46 -7.20 7.15
N PRO A 197 8.40 -7.09 7.97
CA PRO A 197 7.44 -8.16 8.18
C PRO A 197 6.68 -8.47 6.89
N ALA A 198 6.35 -7.44 6.09
CA ALA A 198 5.64 -7.60 4.82
C ALA A 198 6.42 -8.49 3.85
N ALA A 199 7.74 -8.23 3.65
CA ALA A 199 8.58 -9.05 2.79
C ALA A 199 8.75 -10.47 3.35
N ARG A 200 8.95 -10.59 4.67
CA ARG A 200 9.11 -11.90 5.34
C ARG A 200 7.85 -12.75 5.25
N ALA A 201 6.68 -12.16 5.51
CA ALA A 201 5.40 -12.86 5.41
C ALA A 201 5.10 -13.32 3.98
N ALA A 202 5.34 -12.47 2.98
CA ALA A 202 5.18 -12.81 1.58
C ALA A 202 6.10 -13.97 1.16
N LEU A 203 7.39 -13.91 1.51
CA LEU A 203 8.35 -14.97 1.22
C LEU A 203 7.98 -16.29 1.92
N ALA A 204 7.50 -16.24 3.17
CA ALA A 204 7.03 -17.43 3.87
C ALA A 204 5.83 -18.07 3.17
N ALA A 205 4.88 -17.26 2.69
CA ALA A 205 3.74 -17.72 1.92
C ALA A 205 4.17 -18.36 0.59
N ILE A 206 5.09 -17.72 -0.16
CA ILE A 206 5.65 -18.27 -1.40
C ILE A 206 6.36 -19.60 -1.12
N ALA A 207 7.15 -19.70 -0.06
CA ALA A 207 7.82 -20.96 0.30
C ALA A 207 6.81 -22.09 0.58
N ALA A 208 5.72 -21.78 1.27
CA ALA A 208 4.66 -22.73 1.54
C ALA A 208 3.94 -23.18 0.26
N GLU A 209 3.68 -22.27 -0.67
CA GLU A 209 3.07 -22.57 -1.98
C GLU A 209 3.99 -23.43 -2.83
N ARG A 210 5.27 -23.10 -2.93
CA ARG A 210 6.28 -23.88 -3.67
C ARG A 210 6.41 -25.29 -3.12
N ARG A 211 6.41 -25.44 -1.79
CA ARG A 211 6.46 -26.75 -1.14
C ARG A 211 5.23 -27.60 -1.46
N ARG A 212 4.04 -27.01 -1.47
CA ARG A 212 2.79 -27.68 -1.87
C ARG A 212 2.78 -28.08 -3.34
N ALA A 213 3.44 -27.29 -4.20
CA ALA A 213 3.59 -27.58 -5.63
C ALA A 213 4.72 -28.59 -5.95
N GLY A 214 5.44 -29.11 -4.94
CA GLY A 214 6.57 -30.03 -5.12
C GLY A 214 7.93 -29.38 -5.41
N ASP A 215 8.00 -28.05 -5.49
CA ASP A 215 9.24 -27.31 -5.66
C ASP A 215 9.93 -27.09 -4.30
N VAL A 216 10.43 -28.18 -3.73
CA VAL A 216 11.06 -28.19 -2.41
C VAL A 216 12.39 -27.38 -2.43
N SER A 217 13.13 -27.42 -3.53
CA SER A 217 14.41 -26.72 -3.65
C SER A 217 14.26 -25.20 -3.48
N THR A 218 13.31 -24.60 -4.19
CA THR A 218 13.02 -23.16 -4.06
C THR A 218 12.47 -22.84 -2.67
N ALA A 219 11.58 -23.66 -2.13
CA ALA A 219 11.03 -23.48 -0.79
C ALA A 219 12.10 -23.47 0.30
N ASP A 220 13.04 -24.40 0.24
CA ASP A 220 14.14 -24.51 1.21
C ASP A 220 15.16 -23.35 1.03
N GLY A 221 15.38 -22.88 -0.20
CA GLY A 221 16.15 -21.67 -0.48
C GLY A 221 15.58 -20.45 0.22
N ILE A 222 14.28 -20.21 0.07
CA ILE A 222 13.58 -19.09 0.73
C ILE A 222 13.65 -19.26 2.26
N THR A 223 13.40 -20.46 2.77
CA THR A 223 13.42 -20.72 4.23
C THR A 223 14.80 -20.43 4.83
N ARG A 224 15.89 -20.75 4.14
CA ARG A 224 17.25 -20.40 4.58
C ARG A 224 17.46 -18.89 4.65
N VAL A 225 16.99 -18.14 3.67
CA VAL A 225 17.06 -16.67 3.67
C VAL A 225 16.30 -16.10 4.87
N LEU A 226 15.11 -16.60 5.15
CA LEU A 226 14.29 -16.16 6.28
C LEU A 226 14.87 -16.52 7.64
N GLY A 227 15.61 -17.64 7.74
CA GLY A 227 16.29 -18.10 8.95
C GLY A 227 17.65 -17.43 9.21
N SER A 228 18.18 -16.67 8.25
CA SER A 228 19.43 -15.93 8.45
C SER A 228 19.22 -14.80 9.46
N PRO A 229 20.11 -14.65 10.47
CA PRO A 229 20.00 -13.55 11.43
C PRO A 229 20.11 -12.21 10.69
N VAL A 230 19.21 -11.28 11.08
CA VAL A 230 19.26 -9.89 10.60
C VAL A 230 20.61 -9.31 11.07
N ARG A 231 21.54 -9.05 10.15
CA ARG A 231 22.76 -8.33 10.49
C ARG A 231 22.33 -6.92 10.94
N ALA A 232 22.57 -6.60 12.21
CA ALA A 232 22.48 -5.24 12.68
C ALA A 232 23.47 -4.42 11.83
N SER A 233 22.95 -3.48 11.03
CA SER A 233 23.79 -2.44 10.41
C SER A 233 24.25 -1.52 11.56
N GLU A 234 25.55 -1.54 11.81
CA GLU A 234 26.23 -0.58 12.67
C GLU A 234 26.08 0.84 12.13
#